data_92da8cca0d35c9484c0fa69727e8bdcd
#
_entry.id   92da8cca0d35c9484c0fa69727e8bdcd
#
_cell.length_a   1.000
_cell.length_b   1.000
_cell.length_c   1.000
_cell.angle_alpha   90.00
_cell.angle_beta   90.00
_cell.angle_gamma   90.00
#
_symmetry.space_group_name_H-M   'P 1'
#
loop_
_entity.id
_entity.type
_entity.pdbx_description
1 polymer ?
#
loop_
_entity_poly.entity_id
_entity_poly.type
_entity_poly.pdbx_seq_one_letter_code
_entity_poly.pdbx_strand_id
1 'polypeptide(L)'
;MEHDSIRTRAWVLPPDIKSNSKRRPAEPAFQEGVALAEALPDLDVIGSTIVRLPKAHSGQLFGKGKIEELSALFKAEEIDLVLIDGSVSPVQQRNLEKSWNAKLLDRTGLILEIFSDRARTREGVLQVEMAALSYQRTRLVRAWTHLERQRGGLGFVGGPGETQIEADRRAIDDQLVRLRRQLDKVVKTRSLHREARAKIPYPIVALVGYTNAGKSTLFNRLTGADVMVKDMLFATLD
;
A
#
# COMPACT_ATOMS: atom_id res chain seq x y z
N MET A 1 3.35 32.17 3.01
CA MET A 1 3.71 31.35 4.19
C MET A 1 3.73 29.92 3.74
N GLU A 2 4.90 29.42 3.37
CA GLU A 2 5.10 28.01 3.12
C GLU A 2 4.86 27.31 4.46
N HIS A 3 3.81 26.49 4.51
CA HIS A 3 3.69 25.51 5.56
C HIS A 3 4.84 24.53 5.39
N ASP A 4 5.83 24.63 6.21
CA ASP A 4 6.83 23.58 6.42
C ASP A 4 6.06 22.36 6.90
N SER A 5 5.61 21.54 5.95
CA SER A 5 4.93 20.29 6.26
C SER A 5 5.98 19.38 6.90
N ILE A 6 5.80 19.10 8.19
CA ILE A 6 6.65 18.15 8.92
C ILE A 6 6.58 16.83 8.15
N ARG A 7 7.66 16.49 7.43
CA ARG A 7 7.76 15.23 6.71
C ARG A 7 7.90 14.09 7.70
N THR A 8 7.19 13.00 7.44
CA THR A 8 7.25 11.78 8.26
C THR A 8 8.58 11.08 8.04
N ARG A 9 9.38 10.91 9.11
CA ARG A 9 10.69 10.24 9.05
C ARG A 9 10.48 8.73 8.88
N ALA A 10 10.96 8.18 7.76
CA ALA A 10 10.70 6.80 7.37
C ALA A 10 11.99 5.99 7.25
N TRP A 11 11.90 4.69 7.59
CA TRP A 11 12.95 3.69 7.38
C TRP A 11 12.45 2.53 6.55
N VAL A 12 13.19 2.15 5.51
CA VAL A 12 12.79 1.07 4.59
C VAL A 12 13.47 -0.25 4.98
N LEU A 13 12.67 -1.30 5.20
CA LEU A 13 13.12 -2.63 5.57
C LEU A 13 12.66 -3.68 4.52
N PRO A 14 13.49 -4.03 3.55
CA PRO A 14 13.24 -5.18 2.68
C PRO A 14 13.64 -6.48 3.41
N PRO A 15 12.69 -7.40 3.70
CA PRO A 15 13.00 -8.69 4.26
C PRO A 15 13.48 -9.66 3.16
N ASP A 16 14.73 -10.11 3.25
CA ASP A 16 15.28 -11.13 2.37
C ASP A 16 15.11 -12.52 3.01
N ILE A 17 13.99 -13.19 2.70
CA ILE A 17 13.60 -14.47 3.31
C ILE A 17 14.05 -15.62 2.44
N LYS A 18 15.03 -16.42 2.91
CA LYS A 18 15.58 -17.56 2.14
C LYS A 18 14.56 -18.65 1.82
N SER A 19 13.60 -18.90 2.71
CA SER A 19 12.56 -19.92 2.50
C SER A 19 11.45 -19.50 1.52
N ASN A 20 11.47 -18.28 1.00
CA ASN A 20 10.46 -17.82 0.05
C ASN A 20 10.80 -18.28 -1.36
N SER A 21 9.98 -19.16 -1.95
CA SER A 21 10.16 -19.67 -3.32
C SER A 21 10.04 -18.59 -4.41
N LYS A 22 9.38 -17.47 -4.11
CA LYS A 22 9.23 -16.30 -4.99
C LYS A 22 10.23 -15.18 -4.65
N ARG A 23 11.37 -15.54 -4.04
CA ARG A 23 12.40 -14.59 -3.65
C ARG A 23 12.91 -13.83 -4.86
N ARG A 24 12.90 -12.51 -4.78
CA ARG A 24 13.55 -11.63 -5.76
C ARG A 24 15.02 -11.43 -5.37
N PRO A 25 15.91 -11.10 -6.33
CA PRO A 25 17.26 -10.66 -5.98
C PRO A 25 17.20 -9.50 -4.97
N ALA A 26 18.00 -9.60 -3.91
CA ALA A 26 17.89 -8.67 -2.78
C ALA A 26 18.17 -7.21 -3.18
N GLU A 27 19.19 -6.99 -3.98
CA GLU A 27 19.63 -5.64 -4.37
C GLU A 27 18.60 -4.90 -5.26
N PRO A 28 18.11 -5.47 -6.37
CA PRO A 28 17.04 -4.83 -7.15
C PRO A 28 15.74 -4.62 -6.36
N ALA A 29 15.39 -5.57 -5.47
CA ALA A 29 14.21 -5.42 -4.62
C ALA A 29 14.38 -4.28 -3.61
N PHE A 30 15.59 -4.12 -3.08
CA PHE A 30 15.93 -3.03 -2.18
C PHE A 30 15.81 -1.67 -2.86
N GLN A 31 16.43 -1.51 -4.03
CA GLN A 31 16.36 -0.26 -4.80
C GLN A 31 14.91 0.11 -5.17
N GLU A 32 14.11 -0.88 -5.58
CA GLU A 32 12.68 -0.67 -5.85
C GLU A 32 11.91 -0.24 -4.60
N GLY A 33 12.17 -0.86 -3.44
CA GLY A 33 11.52 -0.54 -2.17
C GLY A 33 11.79 0.91 -1.71
N VAL A 34 13.03 1.36 -1.86
CA VAL A 34 13.43 2.75 -1.58
C VAL A 34 12.75 3.71 -2.56
N ALA A 35 12.79 3.42 -3.87
CA ALA A 35 12.16 4.26 -4.89
C ALA A 35 10.62 4.36 -4.71
N LEU A 36 9.98 3.30 -4.20
CA LEU A 36 8.55 3.35 -3.84
C LEU A 36 8.29 4.30 -2.66
N ALA A 37 9.14 4.27 -1.63
CA ALA A 37 9.02 5.17 -0.49
C ALA A 37 9.21 6.64 -0.89
N GLU A 38 10.22 6.92 -1.70
CA GLU A 38 10.53 8.26 -2.24
C GLU A 38 9.45 8.79 -3.21
N ALA A 39 8.58 7.92 -3.72
CA ALA A 39 7.46 8.32 -4.56
C ALA A 39 6.36 9.09 -3.78
N LEU A 40 6.35 9.04 -2.44
CA LEU A 40 5.45 9.81 -1.58
C LEU A 40 6.11 11.12 -1.12
N PRO A 41 5.53 12.29 -1.44
CA PRO A 41 6.16 13.59 -1.17
C PRO A 41 6.26 13.93 0.31
N ASP A 42 5.38 13.35 1.15
CA ASP A 42 5.33 13.63 2.58
C ASP A 42 6.24 12.71 3.42
N LEU A 43 7.00 11.83 2.77
CA LEU A 43 7.97 10.97 3.43
C LEU A 43 9.39 11.51 3.27
N ASP A 44 10.15 11.42 4.34
CA ASP A 44 11.60 11.62 4.38
C ASP A 44 12.26 10.26 4.69
N VAL A 45 12.89 9.66 3.70
CA VAL A 45 13.55 8.34 3.85
C VAL A 45 14.93 8.55 4.49
N ILE A 46 14.98 8.40 5.81
CA ILE A 46 16.21 8.60 6.61
C ILE A 46 17.20 7.48 6.35
N GLY A 47 16.73 6.27 6.09
CA GLY A 47 17.62 5.15 5.82
C GLY A 47 16.88 3.88 5.41
N SER A 48 17.69 2.87 5.12
CA SER A 48 17.18 1.59 4.66
C SER A 48 18.13 0.45 5.04
N THR A 49 17.59 -0.73 5.32
CA THR A 49 18.40 -1.89 5.76
C THR A 49 17.78 -3.19 5.27
N ILE A 50 18.53 -3.98 4.51
CA ILE A 50 18.10 -5.33 4.12
C ILE A 50 18.20 -6.25 5.34
N VAL A 51 17.10 -6.89 5.72
CA VAL A 51 17.07 -7.87 6.81
C VAL A 51 17.02 -9.28 6.25
N ARG A 52 18.15 -9.99 6.34
CA ARG A 52 18.26 -11.39 5.88
C ARG A 52 17.73 -12.35 6.91
N LEU A 53 16.80 -13.22 6.51
CA LEU A 53 16.13 -14.18 7.38
C LEU A 53 16.15 -15.58 6.75
N PRO A 54 16.42 -16.64 7.53
CA PRO A 54 16.20 -18.02 7.06
C PRO A 54 14.72 -18.26 6.77
N LYS A 55 13.84 -17.84 7.70
CA LYS A 55 12.38 -18.00 7.66
C LYS A 55 11.72 -16.84 8.41
N ALA A 56 10.54 -16.46 7.98
CA ALA A 56 9.71 -15.48 8.68
C ALA A 56 9.12 -16.05 9.98
N HIS A 57 9.20 -15.30 11.06
CA HIS A 57 8.52 -15.66 12.32
C HIS A 57 7.04 -15.30 12.24
N SER A 58 6.17 -16.22 12.69
CA SER A 58 4.71 -16.04 12.59
C SER A 58 4.18 -14.83 13.36
N GLY A 59 4.76 -14.54 14.54
CA GLY A 59 4.31 -13.45 15.42
C GLY A 59 4.99 -12.11 15.21
N GLN A 60 6.24 -12.08 14.73
CA GLN A 60 7.05 -10.86 14.71
C GLN A 60 7.85 -10.66 13.41
N LEU A 61 7.68 -11.50 12.40
CA LEU A 61 8.43 -11.48 11.14
C LEU A 61 9.94 -11.69 11.32
N PHE A 62 10.59 -10.87 12.15
CA PHE A 62 12.03 -10.86 12.46
C PHE A 62 12.36 -11.62 13.76
N GLY A 63 13.60 -12.03 13.92
CA GLY A 63 14.10 -12.59 15.18
C GLY A 63 14.24 -11.51 16.26
N LYS A 64 14.12 -11.92 17.54
CA LYS A 64 14.09 -11.01 18.70
C LYS A 64 15.28 -10.05 18.76
N GLY A 65 16.51 -10.57 18.60
CA GLY A 65 17.72 -9.72 18.62
C GLY A 65 17.73 -8.66 17.51
N LYS A 66 17.19 -8.99 16.31
CA LYS A 66 17.09 -8.00 15.22
C LYS A 66 16.03 -6.94 15.50
N ILE A 67 14.94 -7.31 16.17
CA ILE A 67 13.92 -6.35 16.60
C ILE A 67 14.48 -5.37 17.61
N GLU A 68 15.27 -5.85 18.58
CA GLU A 68 15.93 -5.01 19.60
C GLU A 68 16.96 -4.06 18.98
N GLU A 69 17.81 -4.56 18.06
CA GLU A 69 18.76 -3.75 17.30
C GLU A 69 18.08 -2.63 16.53
N LEU A 70 17.02 -2.98 15.75
CA LEU A 70 16.26 -2.00 14.97
C LEU A 70 15.49 -1.03 15.88
N SER A 71 14.99 -1.46 17.04
CA SER A 71 14.34 -0.57 18.00
C SER A 71 15.28 0.52 18.51
N ALA A 72 16.53 0.17 18.83
CA ALA A 72 17.53 1.13 19.25
C ALA A 72 17.87 2.14 18.13
N LEU A 73 17.99 1.63 16.90
CA LEU A 73 18.25 2.44 15.70
C LEU A 73 17.10 3.43 15.44
N PHE A 74 15.86 2.95 15.43
CA PHE A 74 14.69 3.79 15.15
C PHE A 74 14.47 4.86 16.20
N LYS A 75 14.79 4.55 17.45
CA LYS A 75 14.74 5.55 18.52
C LYS A 75 15.84 6.62 18.37
N ALA A 76 17.05 6.23 17.97
CA ALA A 76 18.17 7.16 17.76
C ALA A 76 17.92 8.08 16.56
N GLU A 77 17.31 7.57 15.50
CA GLU A 77 16.99 8.30 14.26
C GLU A 77 15.59 8.94 14.27
N GLU A 78 14.88 8.89 15.38
CA GLU A 78 13.52 9.45 15.52
C GLU A 78 12.58 9.02 14.38
N ILE A 79 12.51 7.70 14.11
CA ILE A 79 11.71 7.14 13.02
C ILE A 79 10.25 7.03 13.43
N ASP A 80 9.36 7.68 12.67
CA ASP A 80 7.91 7.64 12.85
C ASP A 80 7.24 6.49 12.10
N LEU A 81 7.80 6.13 10.93
CA LEU A 81 7.23 5.15 10.02
C LEU A 81 8.26 4.14 9.55
N VAL A 82 7.93 2.86 9.68
CA VAL A 82 8.72 1.75 9.13
C VAL A 82 8.02 1.15 7.92
N LEU A 83 8.68 1.15 6.77
CA LEU A 83 8.17 0.59 5.53
C LEU A 83 8.76 -0.79 5.30
N ILE A 84 7.94 -1.84 5.36
CA ILE A 84 8.39 -3.22 5.08
C ILE A 84 8.07 -3.56 3.62
N ASP A 85 9.10 -3.74 2.80
CA ASP A 85 8.94 -4.16 1.39
C ASP A 85 8.61 -5.66 1.29
N GLY A 86 7.45 -6.02 1.78
CA GLY A 86 6.93 -7.37 1.80
C GLY A 86 5.53 -7.42 2.39
N SER A 87 4.93 -8.60 2.46
CA SER A 87 3.65 -8.78 3.13
C SER A 87 3.85 -8.99 4.63
N VAL A 88 3.09 -8.26 5.43
CA VAL A 88 3.09 -8.36 6.89
C VAL A 88 1.70 -8.76 7.38
N SER A 89 1.61 -9.76 8.25
CA SER A 89 0.33 -10.11 8.86
C SER A 89 -0.10 -9.05 9.88
N PRO A 90 -1.40 -8.88 10.17
CA PRO A 90 -1.87 -7.92 11.16
C PRO A 90 -1.25 -8.13 12.55
N VAL A 91 -1.01 -9.39 12.93
CA VAL A 91 -0.36 -9.73 14.20
C VAL A 91 1.10 -9.29 14.22
N GLN A 92 1.83 -9.56 13.14
CA GLN A 92 3.21 -9.10 12.99
C GLN A 92 3.29 -7.58 13.03
N GLN A 93 2.41 -6.89 12.29
CA GLN A 93 2.36 -5.43 12.30
C GLN A 93 2.17 -4.88 13.71
N ARG A 94 1.12 -5.32 14.41
CA ARG A 94 0.82 -4.87 15.78
C ARG A 94 1.98 -5.10 16.74
N ASN A 95 2.61 -6.28 16.66
CA ASN A 95 3.72 -6.62 17.54
C ASN A 95 4.97 -5.78 17.25
N LEU A 96 5.26 -5.54 15.97
CA LEU A 96 6.38 -4.69 15.55
C LEU A 96 6.15 -3.21 15.89
N GLU A 97 4.96 -2.66 15.60
CA GLU A 97 4.60 -1.29 15.98
C GLU A 97 4.73 -1.06 17.50
N LYS A 98 4.32 -2.06 18.30
CA LYS A 98 4.48 -2.01 19.76
C LYS A 98 5.96 -2.06 20.18
N SER A 99 6.78 -2.88 19.50
CA SER A 99 8.19 -3.05 19.84
C SER A 99 9.03 -1.83 19.44
N TRP A 100 8.69 -1.19 18.33
CA TRP A 100 9.45 -0.06 17.77
C TRP A 100 8.89 1.30 18.15
N ASN A 101 7.66 1.35 18.69
CA ASN A 101 6.92 2.59 18.93
C ASN A 101 6.83 3.48 17.68
N ALA A 102 6.75 2.87 16.52
CA ALA A 102 6.64 3.52 15.21
C ALA A 102 5.50 2.88 14.43
N LYS A 103 4.88 3.63 13.51
CA LYS A 103 3.89 3.07 12.59
C LYS A 103 4.55 2.14 11.59
N LEU A 104 3.79 1.17 11.09
CA LEU A 104 4.28 0.23 10.12
C LEU A 104 3.36 0.18 8.90
N LEU A 105 3.95 0.27 7.73
CA LEU A 105 3.25 0.11 6.47
C LEU A 105 3.94 -1.01 5.67
N ASP A 106 3.17 -1.93 5.13
CA ASP A 106 3.71 -2.96 4.24
C ASP A 106 3.69 -2.48 2.78
N ARG A 107 4.31 -3.25 1.88
CA ARG A 107 4.37 -2.92 0.45
C ARG A 107 2.99 -2.64 -0.15
N THR A 108 1.97 -3.40 0.21
CA THR A 108 0.62 -3.21 -0.33
C THR A 108 0.03 -1.88 0.14
N GLY A 109 0.17 -1.58 1.43
CA GLY A 109 -0.26 -0.30 1.98
C GLY A 109 0.47 0.88 1.33
N LEU A 110 1.80 0.79 1.17
CA LEU A 110 2.60 1.83 0.51
C LEU A 110 2.13 2.09 -0.93
N ILE A 111 1.89 1.04 -1.73
CA ILE A 111 1.37 1.20 -3.09
C ILE A 111 -0.01 1.85 -3.10
N LEU A 112 -0.88 1.51 -2.14
CA LEU A 112 -2.20 2.13 -2.03
C LEU A 112 -2.11 3.62 -1.68
N GLU A 113 -1.19 4.02 -0.80
CA GLU A 113 -0.94 5.44 -0.50
C GLU A 113 -0.44 6.20 -1.74
N ILE A 114 0.52 5.61 -2.49
CA ILE A 114 0.99 6.19 -3.75
C ILE A 114 -0.18 6.36 -4.74
N PHE A 115 -1.06 5.36 -4.84
CA PHE A 115 -2.20 5.43 -5.73
C PHE A 115 -3.23 6.47 -5.27
N SER A 116 -3.44 6.63 -3.96
CA SER A 116 -4.30 7.66 -3.39
C SER A 116 -3.80 9.06 -3.74
N ASP A 117 -2.49 9.29 -3.65
CA ASP A 117 -1.86 10.56 -4.02
C ASP A 117 -1.94 10.85 -5.52
N ARG A 118 -1.90 9.80 -6.36
CA ARG A 118 -1.80 9.94 -7.83
C ARG A 118 -3.14 9.90 -8.55
N ALA A 119 -4.18 9.32 -7.97
CA ALA A 119 -5.49 9.20 -8.61
C ALA A 119 -6.11 10.59 -8.84
N ARG A 120 -6.30 10.95 -10.10
CA ARG A 120 -6.88 12.23 -10.51
C ARG A 120 -8.28 12.11 -11.07
N THR A 121 -8.57 10.99 -11.72
CA THR A 121 -9.91 10.74 -12.27
C THR A 121 -10.86 10.24 -11.20
N ARG A 122 -12.15 10.56 -11.34
CA ARG A 122 -13.19 10.08 -10.44
C ARG A 122 -13.24 8.54 -10.38
N GLU A 123 -12.99 7.87 -11.50
CA GLU A 123 -12.92 6.41 -11.56
C GLU A 123 -11.72 5.88 -10.78
N GLY A 124 -10.52 6.45 -11.02
CA GLY A 124 -9.29 6.08 -10.31
C GLY A 124 -9.42 6.27 -8.80
N VAL A 125 -9.93 7.41 -8.33
CA VAL A 125 -10.17 7.67 -6.91
C VAL A 125 -11.09 6.62 -6.29
N LEU A 126 -12.23 6.30 -6.93
CA LEU A 126 -13.16 5.28 -6.43
C LEU A 126 -12.53 3.89 -6.39
N GLN A 127 -11.74 3.53 -7.40
CA GLN A 127 -11.04 2.23 -7.44
C GLN A 127 -10.00 2.11 -6.34
N VAL A 128 -9.20 3.15 -6.10
CA VAL A 128 -8.19 3.19 -5.05
C VAL A 128 -8.84 3.14 -3.66
N GLU A 129 -9.91 3.91 -3.44
CA GLU A 129 -10.66 3.88 -2.17
C GLU A 129 -11.26 2.49 -1.89
N MET A 130 -11.82 1.82 -2.91
CA MET A 130 -12.29 0.44 -2.79
C MET A 130 -11.15 -0.54 -2.47
N ALA A 131 -9.99 -0.38 -3.08
CA ALA A 131 -8.83 -1.21 -2.83
C ALA A 131 -8.29 -1.01 -1.39
N ALA A 132 -8.21 0.24 -0.92
CA ALA A 132 -7.80 0.57 0.44
C ALA A 132 -8.76 -0.01 1.50
N LEU A 133 -10.07 0.12 1.31
CA LEU A 133 -11.08 -0.48 2.20
C LEU A 133 -11.02 -2.00 2.20
N SER A 134 -10.84 -2.63 1.04
CA SER A 134 -10.68 -4.08 0.92
C SER A 134 -9.43 -4.57 1.65
N TYR A 135 -8.34 -3.83 1.58
CA TYR A 135 -7.12 -4.09 2.32
C TYR A 135 -7.33 -3.98 3.83
N GLN A 136 -7.97 -2.92 4.32
CA GLN A 136 -8.33 -2.74 5.73
C GLN A 136 -9.23 -3.87 6.22
N ARG A 137 -10.26 -4.23 5.46
CA ARG A 137 -11.14 -5.36 5.78
C ARG A 137 -10.38 -6.67 5.98
N THR A 138 -9.43 -6.97 5.10
CA THR A 138 -8.59 -8.17 5.19
C THR A 138 -7.75 -8.17 6.47
N ARG A 139 -7.30 -7.00 6.92
CA ARG A 139 -6.55 -6.85 8.17
C ARG A 139 -7.40 -7.05 9.41
N LEU A 140 -8.62 -6.53 9.43
CA LEU A 140 -9.57 -6.76 10.52
C LEU A 140 -9.90 -8.26 10.69
N VAL A 141 -10.22 -8.97 9.61
CA VAL A 141 -10.55 -10.40 9.65
C VAL A 141 -9.39 -11.26 10.15
N ARG A 142 -8.18 -11.00 9.67
CA ARG A 142 -6.99 -11.78 10.08
C ARG A 142 -6.57 -11.51 11.53
N ALA A 143 -6.78 -10.32 12.02
CA ALA A 143 -6.52 -9.99 13.42
C ALA A 143 -7.45 -10.80 14.35
N TRP A 144 -8.70 -11.00 13.95
CA TRP A 144 -9.70 -11.67 14.76
C TRP A 144 -9.52 -13.21 14.81
N THR A 145 -9.30 -13.86 13.68
CA THR A 145 -9.05 -15.32 13.65
C THR A 145 -7.85 -15.75 14.49
N HIS A 146 -6.90 -14.86 14.73
CA HIS A 146 -5.78 -15.11 15.60
C HIS A 146 -6.14 -14.98 17.09
N LEU A 147 -7.01 -14.03 17.44
CA LEU A 147 -7.51 -13.86 18.82
C LEU A 147 -8.40 -15.03 19.25
N GLU A 148 -9.23 -15.58 18.36
CA GLU A 148 -10.01 -16.79 18.62
C GLU A 148 -9.13 -18.00 18.92
N ARG A 149 -8.08 -18.22 18.14
CA ARG A 149 -7.13 -19.33 18.36
C ARG A 149 -6.35 -19.24 19.67
N GLN A 150 -6.08 -18.02 20.16
CA GLN A 150 -5.40 -17.80 21.44
C GLN A 150 -6.33 -18.00 22.65
N ARG A 151 -7.65 -17.84 22.49
CA ARG A 151 -8.63 -17.96 23.57
C ARG A 151 -9.09 -19.40 23.82
N GLY A 152 -8.52 -20.43 23.16
CA GLY A 152 -8.75 -21.85 23.46
C GLY A 152 -10.20 -22.18 23.74
N GLY A 153 -10.92 -22.66 22.75
CA GLY A 153 -12.02 -23.63 22.80
C GLY A 153 -13.14 -23.59 23.85
N LEU A 154 -13.26 -22.55 24.65
CA LEU A 154 -14.42 -22.34 25.51
C LEU A 154 -15.37 -21.34 24.81
N GLY A 155 -16.29 -21.92 24.06
CA GLY A 155 -17.39 -21.22 23.44
C GLY A 155 -18.19 -20.40 24.45
N PHE A 156 -18.74 -19.31 23.95
CA PHE A 156 -19.81 -18.57 24.61
C PHE A 156 -19.43 -17.54 25.69
N VAL A 157 -18.53 -16.61 25.39
CA VAL A 157 -18.69 -15.24 25.92
C VAL A 157 -18.23 -14.26 24.83
N GLY A 158 -19.15 -13.81 23.98
CA GLY A 158 -18.97 -12.67 23.11
C GLY A 158 -18.73 -11.43 23.97
N GLY A 159 -17.45 -11.04 24.11
CA GLY A 159 -17.11 -9.79 24.79
C GLY A 159 -17.45 -8.57 23.92
N PRO A 160 -17.60 -7.36 24.50
CA PRO A 160 -17.93 -6.13 23.76
C PRO A 160 -16.98 -5.80 22.61
N GLY A 161 -15.76 -6.36 22.56
CA GLY A 161 -14.82 -6.20 21.45
C GLY A 161 -15.15 -7.01 20.18
N GLU A 162 -15.93 -8.08 20.31
CA GLU A 162 -16.34 -8.94 19.19
C GLU A 162 -17.42 -8.25 18.34
N THR A 163 -18.38 -7.65 19.01
CA THR A 163 -19.47 -6.88 18.37
C THR A 163 -18.94 -5.63 17.67
N GLN A 164 -17.88 -5.00 18.17
CA GLN A 164 -17.29 -3.81 17.55
C GLN A 164 -16.58 -4.13 16.24
N ILE A 165 -15.79 -5.21 16.19
CA ILE A 165 -15.10 -5.64 14.96
C ILE A 165 -16.09 -6.07 13.88
N GLU A 166 -17.18 -6.74 14.27
CA GLU A 166 -18.27 -7.07 13.34
C GLU A 166 -18.98 -5.82 12.80
N ALA A 167 -19.23 -4.84 13.68
CA ALA A 167 -19.81 -3.56 13.28
C ALA A 167 -18.88 -2.80 12.33
N ASP A 168 -17.58 -2.73 12.63
CA ASP A 168 -16.57 -2.10 11.77
C ASP A 168 -16.49 -2.80 10.40
N ARG A 169 -16.54 -4.13 10.39
CA ARG A 169 -16.55 -4.91 9.15
C ARG A 169 -17.79 -4.64 8.31
N ARG A 170 -18.97 -4.61 8.93
CA ARG A 170 -20.23 -4.28 8.24
C ARG A 170 -20.18 -2.86 7.66
N ALA A 171 -19.66 -1.90 8.43
CA ALA A 171 -19.50 -0.53 7.95
C ALA A 171 -18.61 -0.46 6.70
N ILE A 172 -17.47 -1.21 6.69
CA ILE A 172 -16.61 -1.30 5.50
C ILE A 172 -17.35 -1.99 4.33
N ASP A 173 -18.07 -3.08 4.57
CA ASP A 173 -18.82 -3.78 3.53
C ASP A 173 -19.91 -2.87 2.91
N ASP A 174 -20.63 -2.11 3.73
CA ASP A 174 -21.62 -1.13 3.28
C ASP A 174 -20.97 -0.01 2.45
N GLN A 175 -19.79 0.47 2.87
CA GLN A 175 -19.06 1.49 2.13
C GLN A 175 -18.58 0.95 0.78
N LEU A 176 -18.04 -0.28 0.73
CA LEU A 176 -17.65 -0.94 -0.52
C LEU A 176 -18.83 -1.08 -1.49
N VAL A 177 -20.03 -1.44 -1.00
CA VAL A 177 -21.24 -1.52 -1.83
C VAL A 177 -21.62 -0.15 -2.40
N ARG A 178 -21.52 0.92 -1.61
CA ARG A 178 -21.81 2.29 -2.06
C ARG A 178 -20.82 2.74 -3.13
N LEU A 179 -19.53 2.52 -2.91
CA LEU A 179 -18.46 2.88 -3.87
C LEU A 179 -18.61 2.10 -5.18
N ARG A 180 -18.94 0.81 -5.11
CA ARG A 180 -19.16 -0.02 -6.29
C ARG A 180 -20.31 0.54 -7.15
N ARG A 181 -21.42 0.92 -6.51
CA ARG A 181 -22.55 1.56 -7.22
C ARG A 181 -22.18 2.90 -7.86
N GLN A 182 -21.28 3.67 -7.23
CA GLN A 182 -20.78 4.92 -7.81
C GLN A 182 -19.87 4.64 -9.01
N LEU A 183 -18.96 3.66 -8.88
CA LEU A 183 -18.08 3.24 -9.95
C LEU A 183 -18.86 2.75 -11.18
N ASP A 184 -19.88 1.91 -10.98
CA ASP A 184 -20.75 1.41 -12.05
C ASP A 184 -21.41 2.56 -12.84
N LYS A 185 -21.85 3.63 -12.15
CA LYS A 185 -22.40 4.84 -12.81
C LYS A 185 -21.33 5.55 -13.65
N VAL A 186 -20.12 5.71 -13.14
CA VAL A 186 -19.02 6.36 -13.87
C VAL A 186 -18.64 5.53 -15.10
N VAL A 187 -18.49 4.21 -14.95
CA VAL A 187 -18.19 3.30 -16.06
C VAL A 187 -19.27 3.35 -17.12
N LYS A 188 -20.57 3.33 -16.74
CA LYS A 188 -21.67 3.45 -17.67
C LYS A 188 -21.64 4.79 -18.45
N THR A 189 -21.38 5.89 -17.77
CA THR A 189 -21.25 7.19 -18.43
C THR A 189 -20.08 7.21 -19.42
N ARG A 190 -18.92 6.65 -19.03
CA ARG A 190 -17.76 6.50 -19.92
C ARG A 190 -18.05 5.64 -21.14
N SER A 191 -18.82 4.53 -21.00
CA SER A 191 -19.18 3.69 -22.14
C SER A 191 -20.07 4.43 -23.14
N LEU A 192 -21.04 5.22 -22.68
CA LEU A 192 -21.86 6.07 -23.54
C LEU A 192 -21.03 7.09 -24.32
N HIS A 193 -20.07 7.77 -23.64
CA HIS A 193 -19.16 8.69 -24.31
C HIS A 193 -18.22 7.98 -25.30
N ARG A 194 -17.81 6.73 -24.99
CA ARG A 194 -16.99 5.92 -25.91
C ARG A 194 -17.77 5.51 -27.15
N GLU A 195 -19.03 5.10 -27.01
CA GLU A 195 -19.91 4.77 -28.14
C GLU A 195 -20.13 5.98 -29.06
N ALA A 196 -20.33 7.17 -28.48
CA ALA A 196 -20.46 8.41 -29.24
C ALA A 196 -19.17 8.71 -30.06
N ARG A 197 -17.98 8.51 -29.45
CA ARG A 197 -16.69 8.71 -30.14
C ARG A 197 -16.39 7.63 -31.16
N ALA A 198 -16.83 6.38 -30.95
CA ALA A 198 -16.64 5.28 -31.91
C ALA A 198 -17.35 5.51 -33.23
N LYS A 199 -18.34 6.41 -33.30
CA LYS A 199 -19.01 6.83 -34.55
C LYS A 199 -18.13 7.73 -35.42
N ILE A 200 -17.05 8.26 -34.88
CA ILE A 200 -16.10 9.12 -35.60
C ILE A 200 -14.97 8.21 -36.11
N PRO A 201 -14.63 8.21 -37.40
CA PRO A 201 -13.70 7.26 -38.03
C PRO A 201 -12.21 7.60 -37.75
N TYR A 202 -11.85 7.90 -36.50
CA TYR A 202 -10.46 8.10 -36.12
C TYR A 202 -9.87 6.79 -35.53
N PRO A 203 -8.64 6.42 -35.91
CA PRO A 203 -7.96 5.28 -35.31
C PRO A 203 -7.66 5.55 -33.83
N ILE A 204 -7.91 4.55 -32.98
CA ILE A 204 -7.56 4.60 -31.56
C ILE A 204 -6.21 3.92 -31.39
N VAL A 205 -5.22 4.68 -30.89
CA VAL A 205 -3.87 4.18 -30.61
C VAL A 205 -3.68 4.14 -29.08
N ALA A 206 -3.30 2.98 -28.55
CA ALA A 206 -3.00 2.80 -27.12
C ALA A 206 -1.48 2.65 -26.91
N LEU A 207 -0.91 3.43 -25.99
CA LEU A 207 0.47 3.29 -25.53
C LEU A 207 0.51 2.32 -24.34
N VAL A 208 1.15 1.19 -24.50
CA VAL A 208 1.25 0.11 -23.49
C VAL A 208 2.71 -0.14 -23.12
N GLY A 209 2.99 -0.40 -21.85
CA GLY A 209 4.33 -0.71 -21.37
C GLY A 209 4.42 -0.65 -19.85
N TYR A 210 5.56 -1.07 -19.30
CA TYR A 210 5.83 -1.04 -17.86
C TYR A 210 5.83 0.38 -17.27
N THR A 211 5.72 0.48 -15.95
CA THR A 211 5.92 1.74 -15.22
C THR A 211 7.30 2.29 -15.54
N ASN A 212 7.41 3.61 -15.64
CA ASN A 212 8.65 4.34 -15.98
C ASN A 212 9.27 3.99 -17.35
N ALA A 213 8.51 3.42 -18.29
CA ALA A 213 8.98 3.10 -19.65
C ALA A 213 8.86 4.28 -20.64
N GLY A 214 8.66 5.50 -20.17
CA GLY A 214 8.58 6.71 -21.00
C GLY A 214 7.27 6.90 -21.76
N LYS A 215 6.19 6.16 -21.42
CA LYS A 215 4.88 6.29 -22.11
C LYS A 215 4.32 7.71 -22.09
N SER A 216 4.32 8.34 -20.94
CA SER A 216 3.81 9.72 -20.76
C SER A 216 4.68 10.74 -21.49
N THR A 217 5.99 10.55 -21.54
CA THR A 217 6.91 11.36 -22.33
C THR A 217 6.61 11.29 -23.81
N LEU A 218 6.42 10.06 -24.32
CA LEU A 218 6.06 9.82 -25.71
C LEU A 218 4.68 10.41 -26.03
N PHE A 219 3.71 10.23 -25.14
CA PHE A 219 2.36 10.80 -25.30
C PHE A 219 2.40 12.33 -25.41
N ASN A 220 3.10 13.00 -24.49
CA ASN A 220 3.23 14.46 -24.50
C ASN A 220 3.89 14.96 -25.81
N ARG A 221 4.93 14.24 -26.28
CA ARG A 221 5.62 14.59 -27.52
C ARG A 221 4.75 14.43 -28.76
N LEU A 222 3.87 13.42 -28.79
CA LEU A 222 2.98 13.13 -29.91
C LEU A 222 1.75 14.04 -29.94
N THR A 223 1.21 14.40 -28.78
CA THR A 223 -0.08 15.11 -28.67
C THR A 223 0.03 16.58 -28.31
N GLY A 224 1.21 17.03 -27.86
CA GLY A 224 1.38 18.35 -27.27
C GLY A 224 0.68 18.54 -25.91
N ALA A 225 0.25 17.43 -25.27
CA ALA A 225 -0.33 17.46 -23.94
C ALA A 225 0.75 17.70 -22.87
N ASP A 226 0.32 18.12 -21.67
CA ASP A 226 1.18 18.32 -20.51
C ASP A 226 0.81 17.34 -19.38
N VAL A 227 0.94 16.04 -19.66
CA VAL A 227 0.80 15.00 -18.64
C VAL A 227 2.07 14.96 -17.81
N MET A 228 1.93 14.82 -16.49
CA MET A 228 3.07 14.76 -15.57
C MET A 228 4.07 13.68 -16.00
N VAL A 229 5.32 14.07 -16.25
CA VAL A 229 6.45 13.19 -16.54
C VAL A 229 7.50 13.40 -15.47
N LYS A 230 7.70 12.37 -14.64
CA LYS A 230 8.77 12.33 -13.63
C LYS A 230 9.43 10.95 -13.64
N ASP A 231 10.72 10.92 -13.36
CA ASP A 231 11.46 9.67 -13.19
C ASP A 231 11.15 9.05 -11.83
N MET A 232 9.94 8.51 -11.73
CA MET A 232 9.43 7.86 -10.52
C MET A 232 8.43 6.76 -10.85
N LEU A 233 8.30 5.79 -9.97
CA LEU A 233 7.30 4.73 -10.09
C LEU A 233 5.89 5.32 -9.95
N PHE A 234 4.97 4.88 -10.82
CA PHE A 234 3.57 5.31 -10.83
C PHE A 234 3.38 6.83 -10.95
N ALA A 235 4.20 7.53 -11.75
CA ALA A 235 4.08 8.97 -11.95
C ALA A 235 2.69 9.39 -12.48
N THR A 236 2.08 8.55 -13.32
CA THR A 236 0.71 8.69 -13.81
C THR A 236 -0.10 7.45 -13.49
N LEU A 237 -1.31 7.65 -12.96
CA LEU A 237 -2.27 6.60 -12.66
C LEU A 237 -3.60 6.99 -13.32
N ASP A 238 -3.90 6.41 -14.50
CA ASP A 238 -5.22 6.51 -15.17
C ASP A 238 -5.41 5.37 -16.18
#